data_986247abc1d865b25edbb6ed64d30510
#
_entry.id   986247abc1d865b25edbb6ed64d30510
#
_cell.length_a   1.000
_cell.length_b   1.000
_cell.length_c   1.000
_cell.angle_alpha   90.00
_cell.angle_beta   90.00
_cell.angle_gamma   90.00
#
_symmetry.space_group_name_H-M   'P 1'
#
loop_
_entity.id
_entity.type
_entity.pdbx_description
1 polymer ?
#
loop_
_entity_poly.entity_id
_entity_poly.type
_entity_poly.pdbx_seq_one_letter_code
_entity_poly.pdbx_strand_id
1 'polypeptide(L)'
;VHLNVLPREALLKEIKRILMSETLTIQNETFNNMLADLQITDYTASANVLALVTAESRFIKDLKINVGNALNNTQYLNRKEAVLIALAVAVNEKFVVLQESFTNLAKEAGATDAEIAEVVACTSLMNTNNVFYRFRHFMQKDFYTNQPAGIKMSIMMNPVTGKEFFELVSLVISAVNGCEMCVSSHEQSVLQHGSSESKIFEAVKTGSIIKGLITILA
;
A
#
# COMPACT_ATOMS: atom_id res chain seq x y z
N VAL A 1 20.49 -45.26 -30.24
CA VAL A 1 20.67 -43.86 -29.75
C VAL A 1 20.30 -43.88 -28.28
N HIS A 2 21.31 -43.90 -27.36
CA HIS A 2 21.06 -43.82 -25.92
C HIS A 2 20.83 -42.35 -25.58
N LEU A 3 19.60 -42.00 -25.26
CA LEU A 3 19.28 -40.72 -24.62
C LEU A 3 19.79 -40.77 -23.18
N ASN A 4 20.87 -40.02 -22.91
CA ASN A 4 21.33 -39.75 -21.53
C ASN A 4 20.29 -38.94 -20.81
N VAL A 5 19.40 -39.58 -20.06
CA VAL A 5 18.46 -38.91 -19.15
C VAL A 5 19.26 -38.52 -17.90
N LEU A 6 19.42 -37.24 -17.69
CA LEU A 6 20.04 -36.70 -16.45
C LEU A 6 19.29 -37.22 -15.19
N PRO A 7 20.01 -37.61 -14.14
CA PRO A 7 19.38 -37.97 -12.89
C PRO A 7 18.45 -36.86 -12.40
N ARG A 8 17.29 -37.20 -11.82
CA ARG A 8 16.25 -36.27 -11.36
C ARG A 8 16.80 -35.12 -10.52
N GLU A 9 17.79 -35.39 -9.65
CA GLU A 9 18.47 -34.37 -8.86
C GLU A 9 19.32 -33.39 -9.68
N ALA A 10 19.98 -33.86 -10.71
CA ALA A 10 20.73 -33.01 -11.64
C ALA A 10 19.78 -32.12 -12.46
N LEU A 11 18.65 -32.68 -12.90
CA LEU A 11 17.61 -31.92 -13.59
C LEU A 11 16.98 -30.88 -12.69
N LEU A 12 16.69 -31.20 -11.44
CA LEU A 12 16.18 -30.25 -10.44
C LEU A 12 17.21 -29.17 -10.05
N LYS A 13 18.50 -29.52 -10.02
CA LYS A 13 19.59 -28.55 -9.83
C LYS A 13 19.72 -27.61 -11.02
N GLU A 14 19.60 -28.14 -12.23
CA GLU A 14 19.69 -27.35 -13.46
C GLU A 14 18.44 -26.46 -13.62
N ILE A 15 17.24 -26.96 -13.32
CA ILE A 15 16.00 -26.17 -13.29
C ILE A 15 16.12 -25.08 -12.23
N LYS A 16 16.61 -25.38 -11.02
CA LYS A 16 16.88 -24.35 -10.00
C LYS A 16 17.93 -23.34 -10.46
N ARG A 17 19.01 -23.80 -11.15
CA ARG A 17 20.05 -22.91 -11.69
C ARG A 17 19.49 -22.01 -12.79
N ILE A 18 18.66 -22.53 -13.67
CA ILE A 18 17.98 -21.78 -14.73
C ILE A 18 16.95 -20.82 -14.10
N LEU A 19 16.16 -21.23 -13.13
CA LEU A 19 15.24 -20.38 -12.39
C LEU A 19 15.94 -19.33 -11.50
N MET A 20 17.17 -19.61 -11.04
CA MET A 20 17.98 -18.65 -10.26
C MET A 20 18.92 -17.81 -11.15
N SER A 21 19.23 -18.22 -12.39
CA SER A 21 20.07 -17.46 -13.33
C SER A 21 19.25 -16.58 -14.27
N GLU A 22 17.97 -16.83 -14.42
CA GLU A 22 17.01 -15.94 -15.05
C GLU A 22 16.31 -15.10 -13.98
N THR A 23 17.04 -14.24 -13.31
CA THR A 23 16.52 -12.91 -13.02
C THR A 23 16.25 -12.35 -14.41
N LEU A 24 15.05 -12.57 -14.94
CA LEU A 24 14.60 -12.00 -16.19
C LEU A 24 14.80 -10.50 -16.03
N THR A 25 15.91 -9.99 -16.58
CA THR A 25 16.18 -8.55 -16.58
C THR A 25 14.99 -7.96 -17.33
N ILE A 26 14.09 -7.31 -16.62
CA ILE A 26 12.90 -6.72 -17.22
C ILE A 26 13.39 -5.71 -18.25
N GLN A 27 13.23 -6.05 -19.55
CA GLN A 27 13.67 -5.19 -20.64
C GLN A 27 12.64 -4.06 -20.89
N ASN A 28 12.39 -3.28 -19.85
CA ASN A 28 11.52 -2.10 -19.95
C ASN A 28 12.13 -0.97 -19.09
N GLU A 29 12.76 -0.01 -19.76
CA GLU A 29 13.42 1.12 -19.09
C GLU A 29 12.47 1.92 -18.21
N THR A 30 11.24 2.16 -18.66
CA THR A 30 10.24 2.91 -17.87
C THR A 30 9.90 2.20 -16.56
N PHE A 31 9.75 0.87 -16.61
CA PHE A 31 9.47 0.08 -15.42
C PHE A 31 10.69 0.04 -14.47
N ASN A 32 11.90 -0.18 -15.02
CA ASN A 32 13.12 -0.20 -14.22
C ASN A 32 13.39 1.15 -13.54
N ASN A 33 13.15 2.26 -14.25
CA ASN A 33 13.23 3.60 -13.68
C ASN A 33 12.19 3.80 -12.56
N MET A 34 10.99 3.24 -12.67
CA MET A 34 9.99 3.30 -11.59
C MET A 34 10.46 2.51 -10.36
N LEU A 35 11.05 1.31 -10.53
CA LEU A 35 11.62 0.56 -9.41
C LEU A 35 12.77 1.33 -8.73
N ALA A 36 13.63 1.97 -9.53
CA ALA A 36 14.72 2.80 -9.02
C ALA A 36 14.20 4.02 -8.23
N ASP A 37 13.19 4.71 -8.74
CA ASP A 37 12.52 5.83 -8.07
C ASP A 37 11.90 5.41 -6.73
N LEU A 38 11.49 4.15 -6.61
CA LEU A 38 10.96 3.50 -5.40
C LEU A 38 12.05 2.83 -4.55
N GLN A 39 13.34 2.93 -4.93
CA GLN A 39 14.46 2.28 -4.23
C GLN A 39 14.33 0.75 -4.11
N ILE A 40 13.68 0.13 -5.09
CA ILE A 40 13.53 -1.32 -5.13
C ILE A 40 14.67 -1.89 -5.98
N THR A 41 15.62 -2.57 -5.34
CA THR A 41 16.82 -3.12 -5.97
C THR A 41 16.74 -4.62 -6.21
N ASP A 42 15.92 -5.32 -5.44
CA ASP A 42 15.72 -6.77 -5.54
C ASP A 42 14.23 -7.07 -5.71
N TYR A 43 13.83 -7.25 -6.97
CA TYR A 43 12.45 -7.52 -7.33
C TYR A 43 12.38 -8.61 -8.41
N THR A 44 11.72 -9.70 -8.07
CA THR A 44 11.36 -10.73 -9.04
C THR A 44 10.04 -10.37 -9.71
N ALA A 45 10.07 -10.23 -11.04
CA ALA A 45 8.89 -9.82 -11.80
C ALA A 45 7.71 -10.78 -11.59
N SER A 46 6.57 -10.22 -11.22
CA SER A 46 5.29 -10.94 -11.16
C SER A 46 4.81 -11.33 -12.56
N ALA A 47 3.90 -12.28 -12.64
CA ALA A 47 3.25 -12.64 -13.91
C ALA A 47 2.53 -11.45 -14.56
N ASN A 48 1.97 -10.54 -13.74
CA ASN A 48 1.30 -9.33 -14.20
C ASN A 48 2.29 -8.37 -14.87
N VAL A 49 3.44 -8.14 -14.24
CA VAL A 49 4.50 -7.31 -14.83
C VAL A 49 4.98 -7.88 -16.14
N LEU A 50 5.27 -9.20 -16.19
CA LEU A 50 5.73 -9.87 -17.40
C LEU A 50 4.69 -9.74 -18.53
N ALA A 51 3.40 -9.91 -18.23
CA ALA A 51 2.34 -9.75 -19.22
C ALA A 51 2.31 -8.32 -19.82
N LEU A 52 2.42 -7.29 -18.95
CA LEU A 52 2.43 -5.89 -19.40
C LEU A 52 3.67 -5.54 -20.22
N VAL A 53 4.84 -6.02 -19.81
CA VAL A 53 6.11 -5.77 -20.51
C VAL A 53 6.11 -6.48 -21.87
N THR A 54 5.72 -7.75 -21.93
CA THR A 54 5.66 -8.54 -23.18
C THR A 54 4.66 -7.94 -24.18
N ALA A 55 3.55 -7.37 -23.69
CA ALA A 55 2.55 -6.70 -24.53
C ALA A 55 2.91 -5.26 -24.88
N GLU A 56 4.07 -4.74 -24.47
CA GLU A 56 4.48 -3.34 -24.63
C GLU A 56 3.40 -2.34 -24.19
N SER A 57 2.75 -2.67 -23.07
CA SER A 57 1.57 -1.93 -22.61
C SER A 57 1.90 -0.48 -22.24
N ARG A 58 1.13 0.46 -22.80
CA ARG A 58 1.21 1.89 -22.45
C ARG A 58 0.91 2.15 -20.97
N PHE A 59 0.21 1.25 -20.31
CA PHE A 59 -0.14 1.37 -18.90
C PHE A 59 1.09 1.46 -17.98
N ILE A 60 2.23 0.87 -18.36
CA ILE A 60 3.49 0.99 -17.59
C ILE A 60 3.92 2.45 -17.48
N LYS A 61 3.80 3.22 -18.57
CA LYS A 61 4.11 4.66 -18.58
C LYS A 61 3.14 5.43 -17.68
N ASP A 62 1.84 5.15 -17.78
CA ASP A 62 0.82 5.80 -16.97
C ASP A 62 1.03 5.47 -15.49
N LEU A 63 1.33 4.21 -15.16
CA LEU A 63 1.62 3.78 -13.80
C LEU A 63 2.80 4.54 -13.20
N LYS A 64 3.93 4.63 -13.93
CA LYS A 64 5.11 5.40 -13.49
C LYS A 64 4.77 6.86 -13.21
N ILE A 65 4.05 7.51 -14.13
CA ILE A 65 3.66 8.93 -13.99
C ILE A 65 2.74 9.10 -12.77
N ASN A 66 1.75 8.23 -12.62
CA ASN A 66 0.79 8.30 -11.52
C ASN A 66 1.47 8.10 -10.17
N VAL A 67 2.35 7.11 -10.04
CA VAL A 67 3.13 6.85 -8.82
C VAL A 67 4.05 8.02 -8.50
N GLY A 68 4.78 8.53 -9.49
CA GLY A 68 5.64 9.70 -9.31
C GLY A 68 4.86 10.94 -8.84
N ASN A 69 3.71 11.21 -9.44
CA ASN A 69 2.85 12.33 -9.04
C ASN A 69 2.27 12.13 -7.63
N ALA A 70 1.80 10.94 -7.30
CA ALA A 70 1.22 10.64 -5.99
C ALA A 70 2.23 10.79 -4.84
N LEU A 71 3.50 10.55 -5.10
CA LEU A 71 4.55 10.61 -4.08
C LEU A 71 5.33 11.94 -4.05
N ASN A 72 5.46 12.64 -5.18
CA ASN A 72 6.38 13.77 -5.29
C ASN A 72 5.71 15.10 -5.71
N ASN A 73 4.55 15.07 -6.34
CA ASN A 73 3.91 16.24 -6.95
C ASN A 73 2.51 16.49 -6.39
N THR A 74 2.36 16.25 -5.07
CA THR A 74 1.13 16.53 -4.33
C THR A 74 1.03 18.02 -4.02
N GLN A 75 -0.19 18.55 -4.02
CA GLN A 75 -0.48 19.96 -3.75
C GLN A 75 -0.86 20.21 -2.28
N TYR A 76 -1.55 19.26 -1.68
CA TYR A 76 -2.12 19.38 -0.33
C TYR A 76 -1.46 18.45 0.70
N LEU A 77 -0.76 17.42 0.25
CA LEU A 77 0.06 16.55 1.08
C LEU A 77 1.52 16.98 0.97
N ASN A 78 2.24 17.04 2.08
CA ASN A 78 3.69 17.10 2.01
C ASN A 78 4.27 15.71 1.67
N ARG A 79 5.56 15.66 1.28
CA ARG A 79 6.24 14.42 0.88
C ARG A 79 6.15 13.32 1.95
N LYS A 80 6.35 13.67 3.22
CA LYS A 80 6.27 12.73 4.34
C LYS A 80 4.88 12.11 4.45
N GLU A 81 3.84 12.94 4.40
CA GLU A 81 2.45 12.47 4.45
C GLU A 81 2.11 11.54 3.29
N ALA A 82 2.49 11.90 2.06
CA ALA A 82 2.24 11.08 0.86
C ALA A 82 2.89 9.70 0.98
N VAL A 83 4.14 9.63 1.43
CA VAL A 83 4.87 8.35 1.59
C VAL A 83 4.34 7.54 2.78
N LEU A 84 3.94 8.17 3.88
CA LEU A 84 3.32 7.47 5.01
C LEU A 84 1.95 6.88 4.65
N ILE A 85 1.16 7.56 3.81
CA ILE A 85 -0.09 7.01 3.23
C ILE A 85 0.24 5.80 2.34
N ALA A 86 1.28 5.91 1.50
CA ALA A 86 1.72 4.80 0.66
C ALA A 86 2.16 3.58 1.49
N LEU A 87 2.90 3.82 2.59
CA LEU A 87 3.28 2.78 3.55
C LEU A 87 2.04 2.12 4.17
N ALA A 88 1.06 2.91 4.62
CA ALA A 88 -0.17 2.36 5.19
C ALA A 88 -0.87 1.40 4.23
N VAL A 89 -0.97 1.77 2.94
CA VAL A 89 -1.57 0.90 1.91
C VAL A 89 -0.72 -0.35 1.68
N ALA A 90 0.61 -0.24 1.62
CA ALA A 90 1.50 -1.40 1.47
C ALA A 90 1.40 -2.38 2.65
N VAL A 91 1.23 -1.85 3.88
CA VAL A 91 0.97 -2.65 5.09
C VAL A 91 -0.40 -3.33 5.01
N ASN A 92 -1.43 -2.59 4.60
CA ASN A 92 -2.80 -3.11 4.43
C ASN A 92 -2.84 -4.30 3.46
N GLU A 93 -2.12 -4.18 2.35
CA GLU A 93 -2.05 -5.20 1.30
C GLU A 93 -1.00 -6.28 1.58
N LYS A 94 -0.24 -6.17 2.67
CA LYS A 94 0.80 -7.12 3.10
C LYS A 94 1.92 -7.30 2.06
N PHE A 95 2.20 -6.28 1.27
CA PHE A 95 3.22 -6.34 0.21
C PHE A 95 4.58 -5.83 0.73
N VAL A 96 5.41 -6.76 1.20
CA VAL A 96 6.65 -6.49 1.96
C VAL A 96 7.63 -5.61 1.19
N VAL A 97 7.82 -5.83 -0.12
CA VAL A 97 8.75 -5.06 -0.95
C VAL A 97 8.44 -3.55 -0.90
N LEU A 98 7.17 -3.17 -0.99
CA LEU A 98 6.78 -1.76 -0.88
C LEU A 98 6.73 -1.27 0.57
N GLN A 99 6.52 -2.13 1.57
CA GLN A 99 6.65 -1.73 2.97
C GLN A 99 8.07 -1.29 3.28
N GLU A 100 9.08 -2.04 2.83
CA GLU A 100 10.49 -1.71 2.98
C GLU A 100 10.85 -0.43 2.23
N SER A 101 10.46 -0.34 0.96
CA SER A 101 10.65 0.84 0.12
C SER A 101 10.08 2.10 0.76
N PHE A 102 8.79 2.08 1.12
CA PHE A 102 8.12 3.26 1.69
C PHE A 102 8.59 3.58 3.11
N THR A 103 9.07 2.60 3.87
CA THR A 103 9.73 2.86 5.17
C THR A 103 11.01 3.68 4.98
N ASN A 104 11.84 3.31 4.01
CA ASN A 104 13.07 4.05 3.70
C ASN A 104 12.76 5.46 3.17
N LEU A 105 11.87 5.56 2.20
CA LEU A 105 11.42 6.85 1.64
C LEU A 105 10.77 7.76 2.69
N ALA A 106 10.02 7.20 3.66
CA ALA A 106 9.45 7.97 4.77
C ALA A 106 10.54 8.54 5.68
N LYS A 107 11.56 7.75 6.02
CA LYS A 107 12.72 8.23 6.79
C LYS A 107 13.48 9.34 6.07
N GLU A 108 13.71 9.20 4.77
CA GLU A 108 14.29 10.25 3.93
C GLU A 108 13.46 11.53 3.90
N ALA A 109 12.12 11.38 3.92
CA ALA A 109 11.19 12.50 4.01
C ALA A 109 11.05 13.09 5.44
N GLY A 110 11.85 12.60 6.40
CA GLY A 110 11.88 13.09 7.78
C GLY A 110 10.85 12.46 8.72
N ALA A 111 10.31 11.29 8.39
CA ALA A 111 9.48 10.55 9.32
C ALA A 111 10.34 9.89 10.42
N THR A 112 9.89 9.98 11.66
CA THR A 112 10.49 9.28 12.79
C THR A 112 10.07 7.81 12.83
N ASP A 113 10.85 6.96 13.52
CA ASP A 113 10.47 5.57 13.74
C ASP A 113 9.13 5.45 14.50
N ALA A 114 8.81 6.41 15.37
CA ALA A 114 7.53 6.45 16.08
C ALA A 114 6.34 6.74 15.15
N GLU A 115 6.47 7.67 14.20
CA GLU A 115 5.44 7.96 13.19
C GLU A 115 5.23 6.77 12.26
N ILE A 116 6.30 6.11 11.83
CA ILE A 116 6.24 4.88 11.01
C ILE A 116 5.51 3.76 11.76
N ALA A 117 5.89 3.50 13.01
CA ALA A 117 5.24 2.50 13.85
C ALA A 117 3.76 2.80 14.09
N GLU A 118 3.42 4.07 14.27
CA GLU A 118 2.02 4.50 14.45
C GLU A 118 1.18 4.26 13.19
N VAL A 119 1.72 4.55 12.00
CA VAL A 119 1.02 4.27 10.73
C VAL A 119 0.75 2.77 10.55
N VAL A 120 1.71 1.91 10.91
CA VAL A 120 1.52 0.45 10.91
C VAL A 120 0.42 0.04 11.91
N ALA A 121 0.46 0.58 13.12
CA ALA A 121 -0.55 0.30 14.16
C ALA A 121 -1.94 0.82 13.78
N CYS A 122 -2.02 2.03 13.21
CA CYS A 122 -3.25 2.62 12.66
C CYS A 122 -3.87 1.71 11.59
N THR A 123 -3.05 1.23 10.64
CA THR A 123 -3.50 0.32 9.59
C THR A 123 -4.06 -0.98 10.17
N SER A 124 -3.39 -1.57 11.17
CA SER A 124 -3.88 -2.77 11.86
C SER A 124 -5.21 -2.52 12.57
N LEU A 125 -5.33 -1.39 13.27
CA LEU A 125 -6.57 -1.00 13.95
C LEU A 125 -7.71 -0.80 12.95
N MET A 126 -7.45 -0.15 11.80
CA MET A 126 -8.46 0.05 10.76
C MET A 126 -8.91 -1.29 10.15
N ASN A 127 -8.02 -2.25 9.96
CA ASN A 127 -8.43 -3.60 9.52
C ASN A 127 -9.40 -4.25 10.53
N THR A 128 -9.18 -4.08 11.82
CA THR A 128 -10.09 -4.56 12.86
C THR A 128 -11.44 -3.83 12.80
N ASN A 129 -11.39 -2.50 12.79
CA ASN A 129 -12.58 -1.65 12.85
C ASN A 129 -13.43 -1.77 11.59
N ASN A 130 -12.81 -1.78 10.40
CA ASN A 130 -13.54 -1.87 9.14
C ASN A 130 -14.33 -3.17 9.03
N VAL A 131 -13.78 -4.30 9.49
CA VAL A 131 -14.52 -5.58 9.53
C VAL A 131 -15.70 -5.48 10.50
N PHE A 132 -15.45 -5.02 11.74
CA PHE A 132 -16.44 -5.01 12.80
C PHE A 132 -17.59 -4.03 12.53
N TYR A 133 -17.28 -2.79 12.16
CA TYR A 133 -18.30 -1.75 11.91
C TYR A 133 -19.04 -1.99 10.61
N ARG A 134 -18.39 -2.51 9.57
CA ARG A 134 -19.06 -2.95 8.34
C ARG A 134 -20.06 -4.08 8.60
N PHE A 135 -19.68 -5.05 9.45
CA PHE A 135 -20.63 -6.08 9.90
C PHE A 135 -21.88 -5.46 10.56
N ARG A 136 -21.68 -4.55 11.51
CA ARG A 136 -22.79 -3.85 12.18
C ARG A 136 -23.70 -3.12 11.18
N HIS A 137 -23.10 -2.42 10.24
CA HIS A 137 -23.82 -1.69 9.20
C HIS A 137 -24.67 -2.63 8.33
N PHE A 138 -24.10 -3.75 7.91
CA PHE A 138 -24.83 -4.73 7.08
C PHE A 138 -25.96 -5.42 7.82
N MET A 139 -25.82 -5.65 9.11
CA MET A 139 -26.83 -6.34 9.90
C MET A 139 -28.09 -5.51 10.14
N GLN A 140 -27.98 -4.18 10.25
CA GLN A 140 -29.10 -3.24 10.48
C GLN A 140 -30.04 -3.70 11.61
N LYS A 141 -29.52 -4.27 12.69
CA LYS A 141 -30.27 -4.76 13.84
C LYS A 141 -29.84 -4.04 15.11
N ASP A 142 -30.83 -3.53 15.88
CA ASP A 142 -30.62 -2.80 17.13
C ASP A 142 -29.75 -3.57 18.12
N PHE A 143 -29.91 -4.88 18.17
CA PHE A 143 -29.07 -5.72 19.04
C PHE A 143 -27.56 -5.47 18.81
N TYR A 144 -27.11 -5.53 17.58
CA TYR A 144 -25.68 -5.34 17.27
C TYR A 144 -25.23 -3.88 17.34
N THR A 145 -26.13 -2.96 17.03
CA THR A 145 -25.83 -1.52 17.06
C THR A 145 -25.67 -1.01 18.49
N ASN A 146 -26.49 -1.52 19.42
CA ASN A 146 -26.50 -1.06 20.81
C ASN A 146 -25.46 -1.75 21.70
N GLN A 147 -24.81 -2.84 21.25
CA GLN A 147 -23.78 -3.49 22.04
C GLN A 147 -22.48 -2.63 22.06
N PRO A 148 -21.81 -2.51 23.20
CA PRO A 148 -20.47 -1.90 23.24
C PRO A 148 -19.51 -2.63 22.30
N ALA A 149 -18.69 -1.92 21.55
CA ALA A 149 -17.71 -2.54 20.67
C ALA A 149 -16.66 -3.36 21.41
N GLY A 150 -16.26 -2.90 22.62
CA GLY A 150 -15.26 -3.56 23.45
C GLY A 150 -13.83 -3.52 22.87
N ILE A 151 -13.63 -2.89 21.71
CA ILE A 151 -12.33 -2.77 21.04
C ILE A 151 -11.56 -1.59 21.68
N LYS A 152 -10.33 -1.84 22.14
CA LYS A 152 -9.45 -0.79 22.69
C LYS A 152 -8.80 -0.01 21.55
N MET A 153 -8.93 1.31 21.60
CA MET A 153 -8.47 2.24 20.55
C MET A 153 -7.68 3.42 21.15
N SER A 154 -6.91 3.17 22.23
CA SER A 154 -6.22 4.24 22.96
C SER A 154 -5.20 5.02 22.10
N ILE A 155 -4.62 4.40 21.09
CA ILE A 155 -3.72 5.05 20.13
C ILE A 155 -4.37 6.23 19.40
N MET A 156 -5.70 6.20 19.23
CA MET A 156 -6.45 7.28 18.59
C MET A 156 -6.55 8.56 19.46
N MET A 157 -6.27 8.47 20.76
CA MET A 157 -6.47 9.61 21.67
C MET A 157 -5.41 10.70 21.51
N ASN A 158 -4.12 10.30 21.45
CA ASN A 158 -2.98 11.20 21.33
C ASN A 158 -1.96 10.62 20.35
N PRO A 159 -2.26 10.64 19.05
CA PRO A 159 -1.36 10.07 18.05
C PRO A 159 -0.10 10.94 17.89
N VAL A 160 1.04 10.27 17.64
CA VAL A 160 2.36 10.91 17.42
C VAL A 160 2.35 11.75 16.14
N THR A 161 1.65 11.27 15.10
CA THR A 161 1.52 11.98 13.81
C THR A 161 0.57 13.17 13.85
N GLY A 162 -0.10 13.37 14.99
CA GLY A 162 -1.17 14.34 15.14
C GLY A 162 -2.54 13.80 14.71
N LYS A 163 -3.58 14.35 15.34
CA LYS A 163 -4.95 13.83 15.18
C LYS A 163 -5.46 13.91 13.75
N GLU A 164 -5.20 15.01 13.08
CA GLU A 164 -5.62 15.23 11.68
C GLU A 164 -5.06 14.16 10.75
N PHE A 165 -3.73 13.91 10.81
CA PHE A 165 -3.09 12.96 9.91
C PHE A 165 -3.42 11.50 10.26
N PHE A 166 -3.54 11.17 11.55
CA PHE A 166 -3.99 9.85 11.98
C PHE A 166 -5.38 9.51 11.42
N GLU A 167 -6.32 10.45 11.50
CA GLU A 167 -7.67 10.29 10.93
C GLU A 167 -7.64 10.22 9.39
N LEU A 168 -6.74 10.96 8.75
CA LEU A 168 -6.56 10.92 7.30
C LEU A 168 -6.06 9.55 6.83
N VAL A 169 -5.08 8.96 7.51
CA VAL A 169 -4.63 7.58 7.25
C VAL A 169 -5.76 6.58 7.50
N SER A 170 -6.50 6.76 8.60
CA SER A 170 -7.67 5.93 8.94
C SER A 170 -8.73 5.96 7.83
N LEU A 171 -8.99 7.14 7.27
CA LEU A 171 -9.92 7.34 6.14
C LEU A 171 -9.43 6.59 4.90
N VAL A 172 -8.15 6.78 4.52
CA VAL A 172 -7.60 6.13 3.32
C VAL A 172 -7.68 4.61 3.42
N ILE A 173 -7.29 4.03 4.55
CA ILE A 173 -7.36 2.57 4.74
C ILE A 173 -8.81 2.09 4.80
N SER A 174 -9.72 2.86 5.38
CA SER A 174 -11.15 2.55 5.36
C SER A 174 -11.74 2.56 3.95
N ALA A 175 -11.28 3.48 3.09
CA ALA A 175 -11.66 3.53 1.68
C ALA A 175 -11.10 2.32 0.90
N VAL A 176 -9.83 1.97 1.09
CA VAL A 176 -9.21 0.77 0.49
C VAL A 176 -9.94 -0.50 0.89
N ASN A 177 -10.39 -0.58 2.13
CA ASN A 177 -11.11 -1.74 2.68
C ASN A 177 -12.61 -1.73 2.37
N GLY A 178 -13.17 -0.66 1.76
CA GLY A 178 -14.58 -0.56 1.36
C GLY A 178 -15.55 -0.47 2.56
N CYS A 179 -15.20 0.29 3.61
CA CYS A 179 -16.07 0.54 4.76
C CYS A 179 -16.71 1.93 4.66
N GLU A 180 -17.86 2.05 4.00
CA GLU A 180 -18.58 3.31 3.80
C GLU A 180 -18.76 4.11 5.08
N MET A 181 -19.33 3.51 6.13
CA MET A 181 -19.55 4.16 7.42
C MET A 181 -18.25 4.65 8.06
N CYS A 182 -17.15 3.88 7.92
CA CYS A 182 -15.86 4.27 8.46
C CYS A 182 -15.28 5.47 7.69
N VAL A 183 -15.39 5.47 6.36
CA VAL A 183 -14.94 6.60 5.51
C VAL A 183 -15.66 7.87 5.91
N SER A 184 -16.99 7.86 5.99
CA SER A 184 -17.79 9.03 6.37
C SER A 184 -17.45 9.53 7.78
N SER A 185 -17.23 8.63 8.73
CA SER A 185 -16.86 9.01 10.10
C SER A 185 -15.48 9.65 10.18
N HIS A 186 -14.49 9.08 9.49
CA HIS A 186 -13.13 9.63 9.46
C HIS A 186 -13.06 10.93 8.67
N GLU A 187 -13.84 11.10 7.60
CA GLU A 187 -13.93 12.35 6.85
C GLU A 187 -14.39 13.50 7.75
N GLN A 188 -15.47 13.31 8.51
CA GLN A 188 -15.92 14.31 9.46
C GLN A 188 -14.84 14.63 10.49
N SER A 189 -14.14 13.62 11.02
CA SER A 189 -13.07 13.81 11.98
C SER A 189 -11.89 14.59 11.40
N VAL A 190 -11.45 14.26 10.19
CA VAL A 190 -10.37 14.97 9.49
C VAL A 190 -10.69 16.45 9.32
N LEU A 191 -11.91 16.77 8.87
CA LEU A 191 -12.35 18.16 8.68
C LEU A 191 -12.44 18.90 10.03
N GLN A 192 -12.94 18.26 11.10
CA GLN A 192 -13.00 18.86 12.45
C GLN A 192 -11.61 19.17 13.02
N HIS A 193 -10.57 18.47 12.59
CA HIS A 193 -9.19 18.70 12.99
C HIS A 193 -8.42 19.65 12.05
N GLY A 194 -9.14 20.39 11.19
CA GLY A 194 -8.60 21.51 10.42
C GLY A 194 -8.08 21.17 9.05
N SER A 195 -8.36 19.98 8.54
CA SER A 195 -8.03 19.59 7.15
C SER A 195 -9.03 20.14 6.15
N SER A 196 -8.83 19.80 4.88
CA SER A 196 -9.70 20.18 3.76
C SER A 196 -10.13 18.98 2.92
N GLU A 197 -11.28 19.12 2.25
CA GLU A 197 -11.75 18.13 1.27
C GLU A 197 -10.70 17.89 0.16
N SER A 198 -9.97 18.93 -0.25
CA SER A 198 -8.90 18.81 -1.24
C SER A 198 -7.76 17.91 -0.75
N LYS A 199 -7.35 18.02 0.51
CA LYS A 199 -6.32 17.15 1.10
C LYS A 199 -6.82 15.71 1.23
N ILE A 200 -8.07 15.52 1.65
CA ILE A 200 -8.72 14.20 1.71
C ILE A 200 -8.76 13.56 0.33
N PHE A 201 -9.21 14.29 -0.68
CA PHE A 201 -9.29 13.81 -2.06
C PHE A 201 -7.91 13.38 -2.58
N GLU A 202 -6.87 14.18 -2.32
CA GLU A 202 -5.50 13.85 -2.73
C GLU A 202 -4.95 12.63 -1.99
N ALA A 203 -5.22 12.49 -0.69
CA ALA A 203 -4.82 11.34 0.11
C ALA A 203 -5.46 10.03 -0.40
N VAL A 204 -6.76 10.05 -0.68
CA VAL A 204 -7.48 8.88 -1.23
C VAL A 204 -6.97 8.54 -2.63
N LYS A 205 -6.72 9.56 -3.48
CA LYS A 205 -6.11 9.36 -4.81
C LYS A 205 -4.74 8.68 -4.69
N THR A 206 -3.88 9.17 -3.77
CA THR A 206 -2.57 8.56 -3.50
C THR A 206 -2.73 7.09 -3.07
N GLY A 207 -3.58 6.81 -2.10
CA GLY A 207 -3.85 5.43 -1.66
C GLY A 207 -4.35 4.53 -2.80
N SER A 208 -5.23 5.03 -3.66
CA SER A 208 -5.77 4.29 -4.81
C SER A 208 -4.69 3.94 -5.84
N ILE A 209 -3.79 4.88 -6.13
CA ILE A 209 -2.66 4.65 -7.05
C ILE A 209 -1.72 3.58 -6.50
N ILE A 210 -1.39 3.64 -5.21
CA ILE A 210 -0.52 2.64 -4.58
C ILE A 210 -1.18 1.26 -4.53
N LYS A 211 -2.48 1.19 -4.28
CA LYS A 211 -3.24 -0.07 -4.38
C LYS A 211 -3.14 -0.67 -5.79
N GLY A 212 -3.30 0.17 -6.82
CA GLY A 212 -3.13 -0.24 -8.22
C GLY A 212 -1.70 -0.72 -8.54
N LEU A 213 -0.66 -0.04 -8.02
CA LEU A 213 0.73 -0.46 -8.15
C LEU A 213 0.95 -1.85 -7.54
N ILE A 214 0.45 -2.08 -6.32
CA ILE A 214 0.58 -3.39 -5.65
C ILE A 214 -0.06 -4.50 -6.48
N THR A 215 -1.23 -4.26 -7.09
CA THR A 215 -1.90 -5.25 -7.94
C THR A 215 -1.03 -5.72 -9.11
N ILE A 216 -0.14 -4.86 -9.60
CA ILE A 216 0.77 -5.20 -10.70
C ILE A 216 2.05 -5.87 -10.17
N LEU A 217 2.59 -5.41 -9.04
CA LEU A 217 3.85 -5.91 -8.49
C LEU A 217 3.69 -7.25 -7.75
N ALA A 218 2.52 -7.56 -7.21
CA ALA A 218 2.23 -8.76 -6.40
C ALA A 218 2.14 -10.06 -7.21
#